data_6aaa92c0eff0380c5cdc28b1e74e23bf
#
_entry.id   6aaa92c0eff0380c5cdc28b1e74e23bf
#
_cell.length_a   1.000
_cell.length_b   1.000
_cell.length_c   1.000
_cell.angle_alpha   90.00
_cell.angle_beta   90.00
_cell.angle_gamma   90.00
#
_symmetry.space_group_name_H-M   'P 1'
#
loop_
_entity.id
_entity.type
_entity.pdbx_description
1 polymer ?
#
loop_
_entity_poly.entity_id
_entity_poly.type
_entity_poly.pdbx_seq_one_letter_code
_entity_poly.pdbx_strand_id
1 'polypeptide(L)'
;MKNLFFAALLLLLPSILWAQKPRGEEIESLKIAFFTKKLDLSPDEAKVFWPIYNDMQEEQNALRKERFQKMISFRKVTEIDNLTDAQIQSLITSEFDFRQRDLNIEKKYYNRFKAVLPIKIIGKYYRAQEAFKRELLNRFRDKQ
;
A
#
# COMPACT_ATOMS: atom_id res chain seq x y z
N MET A 1 -44.66 7.10 -44.88
CA MET A 1 -44.21 7.87 -43.70
C MET A 1 -44.45 7.08 -42.42
N LYS A 2 -43.92 5.87 -42.32
CA LYS A 2 -44.11 4.98 -41.12
C LYS A 2 -42.83 4.39 -40.55
N ASN A 3 -41.64 4.87 -40.92
CA ASN A 3 -40.36 4.26 -40.52
C ASN A 3 -39.37 5.19 -39.79
N LEU A 4 -39.83 6.30 -39.20
CA LEU A 4 -38.97 7.29 -38.54
C LEU A 4 -39.09 7.31 -37.01
N PHE A 5 -39.90 6.43 -36.40
CA PHE A 5 -40.09 6.40 -34.94
C PHE A 5 -39.31 5.32 -34.20
N PHE A 6 -38.55 4.46 -34.87
CA PHE A 6 -37.79 3.38 -34.23
C PHE A 6 -36.31 3.68 -33.96
N ALA A 7 -35.80 4.85 -34.38
CA ALA A 7 -34.36 5.16 -34.25
C ALA A 7 -33.98 5.98 -32.99
N ALA A 8 -34.97 6.41 -32.19
CA ALA A 8 -34.70 7.33 -31.06
C ALA A 8 -34.64 6.67 -29.65
N LEU A 9 -34.79 5.34 -29.55
CA LEU A 9 -34.87 4.66 -28.24
C LEU A 9 -33.58 3.90 -27.82
N LEU A 10 -32.48 4.11 -28.53
CA LEU A 10 -31.23 3.36 -28.30
C LEU A 10 -30.10 4.19 -27.68
N LEU A 11 -30.38 5.40 -27.18
CA LEU A 11 -29.32 6.33 -26.67
C LEU A 11 -29.35 6.62 -25.18
N LEU A 12 -30.03 5.81 -24.37
CA LEU A 12 -30.02 5.98 -22.90
C LEU A 12 -29.64 4.68 -22.18
N LEU A 13 -28.50 4.09 -22.53
CA LEU A 13 -27.81 3.21 -21.61
C LEU A 13 -26.90 4.08 -20.74
N PRO A 14 -27.19 4.30 -19.45
CA PRO A 14 -26.23 4.88 -18.57
C PRO A 14 -25.07 3.89 -18.49
N SER A 15 -23.93 4.29 -19.06
CA SER A 15 -22.66 3.60 -18.85
C SER A 15 -22.36 3.68 -17.36
N ILE A 16 -22.82 2.71 -16.58
CA ILE A 16 -22.34 2.47 -15.22
C ILE A 16 -20.91 1.98 -15.36
N LEU A 17 -20.00 2.93 -15.58
CA LEU A 17 -18.57 2.73 -15.35
C LEU A 17 -18.42 2.48 -13.85
N TRP A 18 -18.51 1.23 -13.46
CA TRP A 18 -18.00 0.78 -12.18
C TRP A 18 -16.49 1.00 -12.22
N ALA A 19 -16.07 2.19 -11.80
CA ALA A 19 -14.68 2.47 -11.52
C ALA A 19 -14.28 1.55 -10.36
N GLN A 20 -13.79 0.35 -10.70
CA GLN A 20 -13.15 -0.54 -9.72
C GLN A 20 -11.94 0.23 -9.21
N LYS A 21 -12.03 0.70 -7.95
CA LYS A 21 -10.88 1.31 -7.29
C LYS A 21 -9.69 0.35 -7.38
N PRO A 22 -8.50 0.85 -7.72
CA PRO A 22 -7.31 0.01 -7.70
C PRO A 22 -7.21 -0.70 -6.35
N ARG A 23 -6.92 -2.00 -6.36
CA ARG A 23 -6.85 -2.83 -5.13
C ARG A 23 -5.97 -2.19 -4.03
N GLY A 24 -4.95 -1.42 -4.43
CA GLY A 24 -4.10 -0.69 -3.50
C GLY A 24 -4.82 0.42 -2.73
N GLU A 25 -5.72 1.18 -3.38
CA GLU A 25 -6.52 2.22 -2.73
C GLU A 25 -7.56 1.64 -1.77
N GLU A 26 -8.14 0.49 -2.12
CA GLU A 26 -9.07 -0.22 -1.24
C GLU A 26 -8.36 -0.66 0.06
N ILE A 27 -7.18 -1.27 -0.06
CA ILE A 27 -6.37 -1.71 1.09
C ILE A 27 -5.97 -0.52 1.96
N GLU A 28 -5.57 0.61 1.35
CA GLU A 28 -5.18 1.80 2.10
C GLU A 28 -6.38 2.40 2.85
N SER A 29 -7.56 2.47 2.24
CA SER A 29 -8.79 2.93 2.89
C SER A 29 -9.17 2.04 4.07
N LEU A 30 -9.07 0.71 3.91
CA LEU A 30 -9.29 -0.25 5.00
C LEU A 30 -8.28 -0.06 6.14
N LYS A 31 -7.03 0.20 5.81
CA LYS A 31 -5.96 0.43 6.78
C LYS A 31 -6.19 1.70 7.60
N ILE A 32 -6.56 2.80 6.94
CA ILE A 32 -6.89 4.06 7.61
C ILE A 32 -8.07 3.87 8.57
N ALA A 33 -9.17 3.24 8.12
CA ALA A 33 -10.32 2.95 8.96
C ALA A 33 -9.95 2.06 10.16
N PHE A 34 -9.13 1.04 9.93
CA PHE A 34 -8.65 0.15 10.99
C PHE A 34 -7.81 0.90 12.03
N PHE A 35 -6.87 1.74 11.60
CA PHE A 35 -6.02 2.51 12.50
C PHE A 35 -6.81 3.55 13.27
N THR A 36 -7.73 4.28 12.62
CA THR A 36 -8.62 5.23 13.30
C THR A 36 -9.34 4.57 14.48
N LYS A 37 -9.86 3.36 14.28
CA LYS A 37 -10.53 2.58 15.33
C LYS A 37 -9.59 2.06 16.42
N LYS A 38 -8.37 1.62 16.05
CA LYS A 38 -7.44 0.95 16.98
C LYS A 38 -6.57 1.90 17.79
N LEU A 39 -6.25 3.06 17.23
CA LEU A 39 -5.38 4.04 17.89
C LEU A 39 -6.16 4.89 18.92
N ASP A 40 -7.45 5.11 18.67
CA ASP A 40 -8.29 5.92 19.54
C ASP A 40 -7.61 7.26 19.88
N LEU A 41 -7.25 8.00 18.82
CA LEU A 41 -6.53 9.26 18.92
C LEU A 41 -7.50 10.38 19.37
N SER A 42 -7.04 11.22 20.28
CA SER A 42 -7.69 12.52 20.50
C SER A 42 -7.58 13.39 19.22
N PRO A 43 -8.41 14.43 19.07
CA PRO A 43 -8.34 15.34 17.94
C PRO A 43 -6.93 15.96 17.73
N ASP A 44 -6.27 16.33 18.82
CA ASP A 44 -4.92 16.91 18.77
C ASP A 44 -3.87 15.86 18.37
N GLU A 45 -3.95 14.64 18.87
CA GLU A 45 -3.08 13.53 18.46
C GLU A 45 -3.31 13.15 17.00
N ALA A 46 -4.56 13.10 16.54
CA ALA A 46 -4.89 12.82 15.15
C ALA A 46 -4.33 13.88 14.19
N LYS A 47 -4.41 15.16 14.58
CA LYS A 47 -3.91 16.30 13.82
C LYS A 47 -2.40 16.21 13.54
N VAL A 48 -1.62 15.64 14.46
CA VAL A 48 -0.17 15.48 14.30
C VAL A 48 0.22 14.10 13.76
N PHE A 49 -0.57 13.06 14.06
CA PHE A 49 -0.30 11.68 13.62
C PHE A 49 -0.45 11.52 12.09
N TRP A 50 -1.59 11.93 11.54
CA TRP A 50 -1.92 11.63 10.14
C TRP A 50 -0.98 12.28 9.13
N PRO A 51 -0.51 13.52 9.27
CA PRO A 51 0.49 14.08 8.36
C PRO A 51 1.79 13.27 8.34
N ILE A 52 2.30 12.90 9.52
CA ILE A 52 3.53 12.10 9.63
C ILE A 52 3.34 10.70 9.01
N TYR A 53 2.18 10.09 9.26
CA TYR A 53 1.81 8.80 8.67
C TYR A 53 1.75 8.87 7.14
N ASN A 54 1.12 9.89 6.58
CA ASN A 54 0.99 10.06 5.14
C ASN A 54 2.36 10.26 4.47
N ASP A 55 3.22 11.12 5.03
CA ASP A 55 4.59 11.31 4.54
C ASP A 55 5.36 9.98 4.54
N MET A 56 5.24 9.19 5.62
CA MET A 56 5.87 7.87 5.70
C MET A 56 5.35 6.92 4.63
N GLN A 57 4.03 6.88 4.41
CA GLN A 57 3.42 6.02 3.40
C GLN A 57 3.87 6.41 1.99
N GLU A 58 3.99 7.70 1.71
CA GLU A 58 4.48 8.19 0.42
C GLU A 58 5.92 7.72 0.17
N GLU A 59 6.81 7.89 1.13
CA GLU A 59 8.22 7.49 1.01
C GLU A 59 8.36 5.97 0.88
N GLN A 60 7.61 5.18 1.66
CA GLN A 60 7.57 3.72 1.54
C GLN A 60 6.98 3.26 0.19
N ASN A 61 5.95 3.96 -0.31
CA ASN A 61 5.37 3.64 -1.63
C ASN A 61 6.35 3.91 -2.76
N ALA A 62 7.11 4.99 -2.70
CA ALA A 62 8.16 5.29 -3.67
C ALA A 62 9.23 4.19 -3.68
N LEU A 63 9.70 3.76 -2.49
CA LEU A 63 10.66 2.67 -2.36
C LEU A 63 10.12 1.34 -2.90
N ARG A 64 8.85 1.00 -2.59
CA ARG A 64 8.20 -0.21 -3.11
C ARG A 64 8.08 -0.19 -4.64
N LYS A 65 7.76 0.96 -5.22
CA LYS A 65 7.67 1.14 -6.68
C LYS A 65 9.03 0.95 -7.34
N GLU A 66 10.09 1.54 -6.78
CA GLU A 66 11.46 1.37 -7.27
C GLU A 66 11.88 -0.10 -7.21
N ARG A 67 11.68 -0.76 -6.05
CA ARG A 67 11.96 -2.20 -5.88
C ARG A 67 11.21 -3.04 -6.89
N PHE A 68 9.92 -2.79 -7.09
CA PHE A 68 9.11 -3.51 -8.06
C PHE A 68 9.65 -3.35 -9.48
N GLN A 69 10.02 -2.14 -9.91
CA GLN A 69 10.57 -1.87 -11.23
C GLN A 69 11.93 -2.58 -11.44
N LYS A 70 12.78 -2.57 -10.41
CA LYS A 70 14.08 -3.24 -10.47
C LYS A 70 13.93 -4.78 -10.50
N MET A 71 12.93 -5.32 -9.80
CA MET A 71 12.69 -6.77 -9.73
C MET A 71 11.85 -7.33 -10.88
N ILE A 72 11.22 -6.47 -11.71
CA ILE A 72 10.43 -6.93 -12.87
C ILE A 72 11.27 -7.70 -13.87
N SER A 73 12.50 -7.28 -14.14
CA SER A 73 13.43 -7.96 -15.04
C SER A 73 13.73 -9.40 -14.59
N PHE A 74 13.72 -9.65 -13.29
CA PHE A 74 13.97 -10.98 -12.72
C PHE A 74 12.72 -11.88 -12.71
N ARG A 75 11.53 -11.31 -12.54
CA ARG A 75 10.27 -12.07 -12.65
C ARG A 75 10.02 -12.59 -14.06
N LYS A 76 10.71 -12.02 -15.06
CA LYS A 76 10.67 -12.49 -16.45
C LYS A 76 11.63 -13.63 -16.72
N VAL A 77 12.60 -13.88 -15.83
CA VAL A 77 13.51 -15.02 -15.93
C VAL A 77 12.82 -16.22 -15.28
N THR A 78 12.49 -17.20 -16.10
CA THR A 78 11.78 -18.41 -15.67
C THR A 78 12.64 -19.35 -14.83
N GLU A 79 13.97 -19.29 -15.01
CA GLU A 79 14.92 -20.15 -14.32
C GLU A 79 16.15 -19.35 -13.89
N ILE A 80 16.56 -19.54 -12.63
CA ILE A 80 17.75 -18.92 -12.06
C ILE A 80 19.03 -19.34 -12.80
N ASP A 81 19.06 -20.57 -13.32
CA ASP A 81 20.19 -21.11 -14.06
C ASP A 81 20.49 -20.37 -15.38
N ASN A 82 19.55 -19.56 -15.86
CA ASN A 82 19.73 -18.70 -17.02
C ASN A 82 20.40 -17.35 -16.69
N LEU A 83 20.69 -17.09 -15.42
CA LEU A 83 21.35 -15.88 -14.94
C LEU A 83 22.84 -16.14 -14.74
N THR A 84 23.65 -15.11 -15.04
CA THR A 84 25.07 -15.13 -14.65
C THR A 84 25.21 -14.92 -13.12
N ASP A 85 26.29 -15.40 -12.54
CA ASP A 85 26.61 -15.20 -11.11
C ASP A 85 26.57 -13.72 -10.73
N ALA A 86 27.08 -12.83 -11.59
CA ALA A 86 27.06 -11.39 -11.37
C ALA A 86 25.62 -10.83 -11.30
N GLN A 87 24.70 -11.36 -12.12
CA GLN A 87 23.29 -10.98 -12.08
C GLN A 87 22.61 -11.46 -10.80
N ILE A 88 22.87 -12.70 -10.41
CA ILE A 88 22.35 -13.28 -9.15
C ILE A 88 22.88 -12.47 -7.95
N GLN A 89 24.17 -12.19 -7.90
CA GLN A 89 24.78 -11.40 -6.83
C GLN A 89 24.18 -9.98 -6.76
N SER A 90 23.99 -9.32 -7.90
CA SER A 90 23.36 -7.99 -7.98
C SER A 90 21.92 -7.99 -7.44
N LEU A 91 21.19 -9.08 -7.66
CA LEU A 91 19.84 -9.27 -7.09
C LEU A 91 19.85 -9.31 -5.58
N ILE A 92 20.67 -10.21 -5.04
CA ILE A 92 20.75 -10.44 -3.61
C ILE A 92 21.16 -9.15 -2.89
N THR A 93 22.18 -8.47 -3.41
CA THR A 93 22.66 -7.21 -2.82
C THR A 93 21.66 -6.09 -2.93
N SER A 94 20.90 -6.01 -4.02
CA SER A 94 19.82 -5.05 -4.19
C SER A 94 18.68 -5.28 -3.19
N GLU A 95 18.37 -6.53 -2.90
CA GLU A 95 17.35 -6.86 -1.90
C GLU A 95 17.78 -6.42 -0.49
N PHE A 96 19.07 -6.58 -0.15
CA PHE A 96 19.60 -6.09 1.12
C PHE A 96 19.53 -4.55 1.20
N ASP A 97 19.87 -3.85 0.11
CA ASP A 97 19.76 -2.39 0.04
C ASP A 97 18.32 -1.92 0.26
N PHE A 98 17.35 -2.52 -0.41
CA PHE A 98 15.95 -2.16 -0.23
C PHE A 98 15.45 -2.38 1.20
N ARG A 99 15.84 -3.49 1.84
CA ARG A 99 15.49 -3.74 3.24
C ARG A 99 16.14 -2.73 4.18
N GLN A 100 17.39 -2.37 3.94
CA GLN A 100 18.08 -1.36 4.75
C GLN A 100 17.44 0.02 4.60
N ARG A 101 17.06 0.39 3.38
CA ARG A 101 16.37 1.67 3.11
C ARG A 101 14.99 1.70 3.76
N ASP A 102 14.22 0.61 3.70
CA ASP A 102 12.92 0.51 4.37
C ASP A 102 13.06 0.67 5.88
N LEU A 103 14.02 -0.02 6.50
CA LEU A 103 14.35 0.14 7.91
C LEU A 103 14.77 1.59 8.28
N ASN A 104 15.50 2.26 7.40
CA ASN A 104 15.89 3.66 7.62
C ASN A 104 14.67 4.59 7.58
N ILE A 105 13.72 4.36 6.68
CA ILE A 105 12.42 5.07 6.63
C ILE A 105 11.67 4.84 7.95
N GLU A 106 11.52 3.60 8.40
CA GLU A 106 10.86 3.29 9.67
C GLU A 106 11.49 4.02 10.86
N LYS A 107 12.81 3.99 10.98
CA LYS A 107 13.54 4.69 12.06
C LYS A 107 13.36 6.20 12.00
N LYS A 108 13.40 6.80 10.79
CA LYS A 108 13.17 8.23 10.57
C LYS A 108 11.79 8.64 11.08
N TYR A 109 10.76 7.90 10.71
CA TYR A 109 9.38 8.24 11.07
C TYR A 109 9.05 7.88 12.51
N TYR A 110 9.64 6.84 13.07
CA TYR A 110 9.60 6.58 14.51
C TYR A 110 10.09 7.80 15.32
N ASN A 111 11.21 8.39 14.92
CA ASN A 111 11.74 9.59 15.59
C ASN A 111 10.82 10.80 15.43
N ARG A 112 10.18 10.97 14.26
CA ARG A 112 9.19 12.03 14.03
C ARG A 112 7.96 11.85 14.93
N PHE A 113 7.42 10.65 15.02
CA PHE A 113 6.31 10.32 15.93
C PHE A 113 6.68 10.57 17.39
N LYS A 114 7.86 10.10 17.80
CA LYS A 114 8.36 10.23 19.17
C LYS A 114 8.53 11.69 19.61
N ALA A 115 8.79 12.60 18.67
CA ALA A 115 8.94 14.02 18.97
C ALA A 115 7.63 14.72 19.33
N VAL A 116 6.46 14.17 18.91
CA VAL A 116 5.16 14.87 19.00
C VAL A 116 4.04 14.04 19.63
N LEU A 117 4.27 12.74 19.88
CA LEU A 117 3.25 11.82 20.40
C LEU A 117 3.75 11.07 21.64
N PRO A 118 2.84 10.74 22.57
CA PRO A 118 3.15 9.84 23.67
C PRO A 118 3.60 8.46 23.17
N ILE A 119 4.60 7.86 23.84
CA ILE A 119 5.12 6.54 23.46
C ILE A 119 4.04 5.44 23.46
N LYS A 120 2.99 5.58 24.28
CA LYS A 120 1.86 4.65 24.29
C LYS A 120 1.07 4.66 22.98
N ILE A 121 0.91 5.83 22.34
CA ILE A 121 0.26 5.96 21.03
C ILE A 121 1.10 5.29 19.96
N ILE A 122 2.41 5.50 19.99
CA ILE A 122 3.34 4.85 19.08
C ILE A 122 3.28 3.33 19.24
N GLY A 123 3.26 2.82 20.47
CA GLY A 123 3.09 1.41 20.76
C GLY A 123 1.77 0.83 20.23
N LYS A 124 0.66 1.56 20.39
CA LYS A 124 -0.64 1.19 19.77
C LYS A 124 -0.54 1.12 18.25
N TYR A 125 0.16 2.06 17.63
CA TYR A 125 0.36 2.09 16.18
C TYR A 125 1.10 0.86 15.68
N TYR A 126 2.26 0.51 16.23
CA TYR A 126 3.01 -0.68 15.84
C TYR A 126 2.19 -1.97 16.03
N ARG A 127 1.47 -2.07 17.15
CA ARG A 127 0.56 -3.20 17.40
C ARG A 127 -0.59 -3.26 16.38
N ALA A 128 -1.13 -2.10 15.99
CA ALA A 128 -2.19 -2.02 15.00
C ALA A 128 -1.70 -2.41 13.60
N GLN A 129 -0.47 -2.08 13.22
CA GLN A 129 0.15 -2.53 11.97
C GLN A 129 0.20 -4.06 11.88
N GLU A 130 0.69 -4.73 12.94
CA GLU A 130 0.74 -6.19 12.99
C GLU A 130 -0.65 -6.84 12.98
N ALA A 131 -1.60 -6.24 13.69
CA ALA A 131 -2.98 -6.71 13.69
C ALA A 131 -3.65 -6.56 12.32
N PHE A 132 -3.43 -5.45 11.63
CA PHE A 132 -3.96 -5.22 10.29
C PHE A 132 -3.39 -6.20 9.27
N LYS A 133 -2.09 -6.49 9.33
CA LYS A 133 -1.44 -7.47 8.48
C LYS A 133 -2.09 -8.85 8.62
N ARG A 134 -2.35 -9.30 9.86
CA ARG A 134 -3.06 -10.57 10.12
C ARG A 134 -4.49 -10.56 9.60
N GLU A 135 -5.24 -9.48 9.84
CA GLU A 135 -6.61 -9.30 9.35
C GLU A 135 -6.66 -9.39 7.82
N LEU A 136 -5.74 -8.73 7.14
CA LEU A 136 -5.65 -8.73 5.69
C LEU A 136 -5.37 -10.14 5.13
N LEU A 137 -4.43 -10.88 5.74
CA LEU A 137 -4.12 -12.26 5.35
C LEU A 137 -5.31 -13.20 5.55
N ASN A 138 -6.06 -13.07 6.64
CA ASN A 138 -7.26 -13.86 6.89
C ASN A 138 -8.33 -13.59 5.83
N ARG A 139 -8.60 -12.31 5.50
CA ARG A 139 -9.57 -11.94 4.45
C ARG A 139 -9.23 -12.52 3.08
N PHE A 140 -7.96 -12.65 2.74
CA PHE A 140 -7.55 -13.27 1.47
C PHE A 140 -7.67 -14.78 1.50
N ARG A 141 -7.41 -15.42 2.64
CA ARG A 141 -7.59 -16.87 2.81
C ARG A 141 -9.04 -17.28 2.69
N ASP A 142 -9.96 -16.51 3.30
CA ASP A 142 -11.39 -16.83 3.33
C ASP A 142 -12.09 -16.55 1.98
N LYS A 143 -11.39 -15.97 1.00
CA LYS A 143 -11.88 -15.73 -0.38
C LYS A 143 -11.42 -16.79 -1.38
N GLN A 144 -10.63 -17.79 -0.96
CA GLN A 144 -10.21 -18.93 -1.78
C GLN A 144 -11.08 -20.15 -1.50
#